data_03e86d4c2d967b8151fdb8b7e62a5e63
#
_entry.id   03e86d4c2d967b8151fdb8b7e62a5e63
#
_cell.length_a   1.000
_cell.length_b   1.000
_cell.length_c   1.000
_cell.angle_alpha   90.00
_cell.angle_beta   90.00
_cell.angle_gamma   90.00
#
_symmetry.space_group_name_H-M   'P 1'
#
loop_
_entity.id
_entity.type
_entity.pdbx_description
1 polymer ?
#
loop_
_entity_poly.entity_id
_entity_poly.type
_entity_poly.pdbx_seq_one_letter_code
_entity_poly.pdbx_strand_id
1 'polypeptide(L)'
;MSDMDPYRVLGIDNSASDAEIKRAYRRLARQHHPDRNPGDSASEDRFKSIQASFDEIGTPEKRQQYDEQQRFRGMGFGSGGMGMEDILRQMMGNTQFSSTNQSSQPKGIDIELGIDIDTEIAEKGGKIPFVLSRLRRCKRCEGRSSNSGLSCPVCAGRGIQRRESTVTVNIPKGVEQGHKLRLRKMGNEHPTGLPGDLTLIVRIDPGEDRRWESNRLIQTVAVPYTTLLLGGEMKLTTPTGRKIRLSIDAGSLPGDRRRIPREGIGGAPFDIELILEEPGPLSDEMYEALQRLRDMGL
;
A
#
# COMPACT_ATOMS: atom_id res chain seq x y z
N MET A 1 4.27 27.50 16.77
CA MET A 1 3.66 26.21 17.11
C MET A 1 4.64 25.52 18.03
N SER A 2 4.18 25.16 19.22
CA SER A 2 5.03 24.81 20.38
C SER A 2 5.87 23.58 20.10
N ASP A 3 7.19 23.76 20.27
CA ASP A 3 8.25 22.71 20.21
C ASP A 3 8.10 21.80 21.46
N MET A 4 7.00 21.04 21.54
CA MET A 4 6.79 20.11 22.64
C MET A 4 7.44 18.78 22.28
N ASP A 5 8.42 18.37 23.07
CA ASP A 5 9.12 17.10 22.94
C ASP A 5 8.10 15.94 22.96
N PRO A 6 8.00 15.13 21.88
CA PRO A 6 7.03 14.03 21.77
C PRO A 6 7.19 12.97 22.86
N TYR A 7 8.40 12.73 23.37
CA TYR A 7 8.63 11.80 24.50
C TYR A 7 7.97 12.31 25.78
N ARG A 8 8.06 13.62 26.05
CA ARG A 8 7.41 14.24 27.20
C ARG A 8 5.89 14.25 27.08
N VAL A 9 5.36 14.48 25.88
CA VAL A 9 3.90 14.44 25.64
C VAL A 9 3.34 13.06 25.89
N LEU A 10 4.06 12.00 25.47
CA LEU A 10 3.68 10.62 25.72
C LEU A 10 4.02 10.14 27.14
N GLY A 11 4.74 10.95 27.93
CA GLY A 11 5.13 10.61 29.31
C GLY A 11 6.04 9.40 29.40
N ILE A 12 7.01 9.30 28.50
CA ILE A 12 8.01 8.24 28.39
C ILE A 12 9.42 8.82 28.28
N ASP A 13 10.41 8.00 28.56
CA ASP A 13 11.82 8.35 28.39
C ASP A 13 12.25 8.17 26.93
N ASN A 14 13.28 8.95 26.50
CA ASN A 14 13.84 8.80 25.15
C ASN A 14 14.57 7.48 24.92
N SER A 15 14.83 6.70 25.97
CA SER A 15 15.34 5.33 25.87
C SER A 15 14.25 4.26 25.75
N ALA A 16 12.95 4.64 25.85
CA ALA A 16 11.82 3.73 25.80
C ALA A 16 11.81 2.88 24.52
N SER A 17 11.42 1.63 24.62
CA SER A 17 11.27 0.72 23.47
C SER A 17 10.05 1.09 22.62
N ASP A 18 10.01 0.65 21.36
CA ASP A 18 8.87 0.87 20.46
C ASP A 18 7.55 0.28 21.00
N ALA A 19 7.67 -0.80 21.80
CA ALA A 19 6.50 -1.39 22.46
C ALA A 19 5.96 -0.47 23.56
N GLU A 20 6.82 0.23 24.29
CA GLU A 20 6.46 1.19 25.33
C GLU A 20 5.86 2.45 24.72
N ILE A 21 6.40 2.97 23.62
CA ILE A 21 5.83 4.08 22.87
C ILE A 21 4.38 3.77 22.44
N LYS A 22 4.16 2.61 21.82
CA LYS A 22 2.82 2.16 21.41
C LYS A 22 1.86 1.93 22.58
N ARG A 23 2.38 1.47 23.73
CA ARG A 23 1.60 1.27 24.94
C ARG A 23 1.18 2.60 25.56
N ALA A 24 2.10 3.56 25.65
CA ALA A 24 1.84 4.90 26.17
C ALA A 24 0.80 5.62 25.31
N TYR A 25 0.97 5.60 23.98
CA TYR A 25 -0.01 6.16 23.03
C TYR A 25 -1.41 5.58 23.25
N ARG A 26 -1.56 4.24 23.26
CA ARG A 26 -2.87 3.61 23.44
C ARG A 26 -3.53 3.95 24.78
N ARG A 27 -2.74 4.08 25.84
CA ARG A 27 -3.24 4.48 27.16
C ARG A 27 -3.77 5.90 27.14
N LEU A 28 -2.97 6.85 26.64
CA LEU A 28 -3.33 8.28 26.61
C LEU A 28 -4.44 8.57 25.61
N ALA A 29 -4.44 7.95 24.45
CA ALA A 29 -5.50 8.06 23.44
C ALA A 29 -6.86 7.59 24.00
N ARG A 30 -6.90 6.50 24.78
CA ARG A 30 -8.12 6.05 25.45
C ARG A 30 -8.57 6.98 26.56
N GLN A 31 -7.63 7.62 27.27
CA GLN A 31 -7.93 8.54 28.37
C GLN A 31 -8.53 9.85 27.85
N HIS A 32 -8.04 10.37 26.73
CA HIS A 32 -8.44 11.64 26.14
C HIS A 32 -9.29 11.49 24.87
N HIS A 33 -9.90 10.30 24.67
CA HIS A 33 -10.75 10.07 23.49
C HIS A 33 -11.98 10.98 23.50
N PRO A 34 -12.33 11.63 22.36
CA PRO A 34 -13.46 12.54 22.30
C PRO A 34 -14.79 11.88 22.69
N ASP A 35 -15.00 10.61 22.34
CA ASP A 35 -16.21 9.86 22.72
C ASP A 35 -16.33 9.62 24.23
N ARG A 36 -15.23 9.64 24.97
CA ARG A 36 -15.22 9.46 26.43
C ARG A 36 -15.23 10.77 27.20
N ASN A 37 -14.85 11.85 26.54
CA ASN A 37 -14.81 13.20 27.12
C ASN A 37 -15.56 14.18 26.20
N PRO A 38 -16.86 13.98 25.96
CA PRO A 38 -17.63 14.82 25.04
C PRO A 38 -17.72 16.26 25.60
N GLY A 39 -17.32 17.23 24.76
CA GLY A 39 -17.38 18.64 25.12
C GLY A 39 -16.22 19.18 25.98
N ASP A 40 -15.22 18.36 26.31
CA ASP A 40 -14.00 18.81 27.00
C ASP A 40 -12.91 19.21 25.98
N SER A 41 -12.83 20.51 25.68
CA SER A 41 -11.84 21.05 24.75
C SER A 41 -10.38 20.80 25.21
N ALA A 42 -10.12 20.74 26.50
CA ALA A 42 -8.78 20.47 27.03
C ALA A 42 -8.35 19.02 26.74
N SER A 43 -9.26 18.06 26.84
CA SER A 43 -9.02 16.67 26.45
C SER A 43 -8.85 16.51 24.94
N GLU A 44 -9.59 17.29 24.15
CA GLU A 44 -9.45 17.29 22.68
C GLU A 44 -8.08 17.83 22.23
N ASP A 45 -7.61 18.92 22.82
CA ASP A 45 -6.29 19.48 22.51
C ASP A 45 -5.15 18.56 22.97
N ARG A 46 -5.33 17.89 24.10
CA ARG A 46 -4.38 16.84 24.55
C ARG A 46 -4.38 15.65 23.60
N PHE A 47 -5.53 15.20 23.13
CA PHE A 47 -5.62 14.12 22.17
C PHE A 47 -4.90 14.45 20.86
N LYS A 48 -5.07 15.67 20.32
CA LYS A 48 -4.35 16.16 19.15
C LYS A 48 -2.83 16.15 19.36
N SER A 49 -2.38 16.61 20.53
CA SER A 49 -0.95 16.63 20.88
C SER A 49 -0.35 15.23 21.00
N ILE A 50 -1.09 14.28 21.59
CA ILE A 50 -0.70 12.88 21.72
C ILE A 50 -0.60 12.21 20.36
N GLN A 51 -1.57 12.48 19.46
CA GLN A 51 -1.57 11.95 18.11
C GLN A 51 -0.39 12.50 17.29
N ALA A 52 -0.16 13.82 17.31
CA ALA A 52 0.96 14.45 16.63
C ALA A 52 2.31 13.88 17.12
N SER A 53 2.47 13.70 18.42
CA SER A 53 3.67 13.11 19.01
C SER A 53 3.89 11.66 18.59
N PHE A 54 2.83 10.86 18.51
CA PHE A 54 2.94 9.49 18.00
C PHE A 54 3.24 9.45 16.50
N ASP A 55 2.74 10.41 15.73
CA ASP A 55 3.05 10.53 14.30
C ASP A 55 4.54 10.85 14.06
N GLU A 56 5.21 11.50 15.01
CA GLU A 56 6.64 11.82 14.92
C GLU A 56 7.58 10.68 15.35
N ILE A 57 7.21 9.88 16.38
CA ILE A 57 8.11 8.84 16.94
C ILE A 57 7.51 7.44 16.99
N GLY A 58 6.33 7.22 16.40
CA GLY A 58 5.58 5.95 16.50
C GLY A 58 6.15 4.77 15.69
N THR A 59 7.07 5.03 14.75
CA THR A 59 7.81 3.99 14.01
C THR A 59 9.31 4.14 14.22
N PRO A 60 10.10 3.04 14.12
CA PRO A 60 11.55 3.09 14.30
C PRO A 60 12.24 4.11 13.39
N GLU A 61 11.80 4.20 12.13
CA GLU A 61 12.38 5.11 11.14
C GLU A 61 12.13 6.58 11.48
N LYS A 62 10.89 6.92 11.85
CA LYS A 62 10.51 8.29 12.25
C LYS A 62 11.21 8.71 13.54
N ARG A 63 11.28 7.80 14.51
CA ARG A 63 12.00 8.00 15.76
C ARG A 63 13.47 8.33 15.52
N GLN A 64 14.16 7.54 14.67
CA GLN A 64 15.55 7.77 14.32
C GLN A 64 15.74 9.16 13.70
N GLN A 65 14.87 9.56 12.77
CA GLN A 65 14.91 10.88 12.16
C GLN A 65 14.74 12.01 13.19
N TYR A 66 13.78 11.85 14.11
CA TYR A 66 13.56 12.83 15.18
C TYR A 66 14.77 12.94 16.10
N ASP A 67 15.31 11.82 16.58
CA ASP A 67 16.46 11.77 17.49
C ASP A 67 17.72 12.35 16.83
N GLU A 68 17.93 12.11 15.53
CA GLU A 68 19.00 12.74 14.76
C GLU A 68 18.82 14.26 14.69
N GLN A 69 17.63 14.75 14.39
CA GLN A 69 17.35 16.20 14.36
C GLN A 69 17.59 16.87 15.72
N GLN A 70 17.20 16.20 16.82
CA GLN A 70 17.44 16.71 18.17
C GLN A 70 18.93 16.74 18.54
N ARG A 71 19.71 15.76 18.13
CA ARG A 71 21.18 15.76 18.31
C ARG A 71 21.84 16.95 17.58
N PHE A 72 21.39 17.29 16.38
CA PHE A 72 21.86 18.46 15.64
C PHE A 72 21.47 19.78 16.30
N ARG A 73 20.27 19.88 16.88
CA ARG A 73 19.84 21.06 17.66
C ARG A 73 20.63 21.24 18.97
N GLY A 74 20.98 20.14 19.62
CA GLY A 74 21.72 20.13 20.91
C GLY A 74 23.23 20.44 20.77
N MET A 75 23.81 20.28 19.60
CA MET A 75 25.18 20.67 19.29
C MET A 75 25.23 22.17 18.93
N GLY A 76 24.95 23.02 19.92
CA GLY A 76 24.94 24.47 19.90
C GLY A 76 25.75 25.15 18.81
N PHE A 77 25.21 25.29 17.62
CA PHE A 77 25.70 26.25 16.62
C PHE A 77 24.99 27.58 16.81
N GLY A 78 25.42 28.26 17.85
CA GLY A 78 25.18 29.68 18.03
C GLY A 78 26.04 30.47 17.05
N SER A 79 25.35 31.22 16.19
CA SER A 79 25.82 32.47 15.58
C SER A 79 27.26 32.49 14.99
N GLY A 80 27.37 32.10 13.73
CA GLY A 80 28.59 32.32 12.93
C GLY A 80 28.44 31.68 11.55
N GLY A 81 27.89 32.38 10.61
CA GLY A 81 27.91 32.39 9.15
C GLY A 81 28.56 31.24 8.37
N MET A 82 28.19 29.98 8.58
CA MET A 82 28.43 28.93 7.59
C MET A 82 27.10 28.41 7.08
N GLY A 83 26.85 28.52 5.79
CA GLY A 83 25.61 28.16 5.16
C GLY A 83 25.37 26.66 5.30
N MET A 84 24.07 26.30 5.42
CA MET A 84 23.59 24.92 5.49
C MET A 84 24.12 24.04 4.34
N GLU A 85 24.51 24.64 3.22
CA GLU A 85 25.12 23.97 2.07
C GLU A 85 26.55 23.47 2.36
N ASP A 86 27.36 24.20 3.19
CA ASP A 86 28.72 23.81 3.52
C ASP A 86 28.75 22.65 4.52
N ILE A 87 27.78 22.58 5.44
CA ILE A 87 27.63 21.48 6.39
C ILE A 87 27.17 20.20 5.66
N LEU A 88 26.29 20.33 4.69
CA LEU A 88 25.85 19.21 3.84
C LEU A 88 27.01 18.68 2.99
N ARG A 89 27.87 19.57 2.50
CA ARG A 89 29.07 19.22 1.74
C ARG A 89 30.10 18.49 2.58
N GLN A 90 30.31 18.91 3.84
CA GLN A 90 31.27 18.30 4.76
C GLN A 90 30.76 16.93 5.28
N MET A 91 29.45 16.78 5.48
CA MET A 91 28.84 15.52 5.91
C MET A 91 28.78 14.48 4.78
N MET A 92 28.58 14.92 3.52
CA MET A 92 28.64 14.04 2.33
C MET A 92 30.08 13.73 1.90
N GLY A 93 31.11 14.48 2.41
CA GLY A 93 32.49 14.31 2.03
C GLY A 93 33.30 13.25 2.80
N ASN A 94 32.72 12.67 3.90
CA ASN A 94 33.50 11.77 4.77
C ASN A 94 32.92 10.36 4.94
N THR A 95 31.99 9.94 4.10
CA THR A 95 31.69 8.53 3.93
C THR A 95 32.51 7.96 2.79
N GLN A 96 33.68 7.48 3.16
CA GLN A 96 34.57 6.68 2.32
C GLN A 96 33.89 5.31 2.05
N PHE A 97 32.81 5.35 1.28
CA PHE A 97 32.37 4.18 0.57
C PHE A 97 33.13 4.15 -0.76
N SER A 98 33.91 3.13 -0.94
CA SER A 98 34.54 2.77 -2.19
C SER A 98 33.52 2.75 -3.31
N SER A 99 33.23 3.88 -3.91
CA SER A 99 32.52 3.95 -5.17
C SER A 99 33.56 4.14 -6.25
N THR A 100 33.79 3.11 -7.02
CA THR A 100 34.31 3.20 -8.37
C THR A 100 33.80 4.48 -9.03
N ASN A 101 34.72 5.33 -9.38
CA ASN A 101 34.54 6.64 -9.99
C ASN A 101 33.88 6.47 -11.39
N GLN A 102 32.58 6.26 -11.43
CA GLN A 102 31.78 6.54 -12.61
C GLN A 102 31.09 7.87 -12.35
N SER A 103 31.44 8.87 -13.12
CA SER A 103 30.76 10.16 -13.21
C SER A 103 29.29 9.89 -13.54
N SER A 104 28.46 9.67 -12.51
CA SER A 104 27.05 9.39 -12.67
C SER A 104 26.35 10.66 -13.12
N GLN A 105 26.04 10.72 -14.40
CA GLN A 105 25.18 11.78 -14.94
C GLN A 105 23.92 11.88 -14.06
N PRO A 106 23.49 13.10 -13.70
CA PRO A 106 22.30 13.28 -12.89
C PRO A 106 21.13 12.55 -13.54
N LYS A 107 20.35 11.82 -12.74
CA LYS A 107 19.22 10.99 -13.18
C LYS A 107 17.91 11.60 -12.70
N GLY A 108 16.87 11.54 -13.52
CA GLY A 108 15.50 11.86 -13.12
C GLY A 108 14.97 10.85 -12.12
N ILE A 109 13.97 11.25 -11.37
CA ILE A 109 13.33 10.44 -10.33
C ILE A 109 12.57 9.27 -10.98
N ASP A 110 12.77 8.08 -10.44
CA ASP A 110 12.00 6.90 -10.82
C ASP A 110 10.54 7.07 -10.39
N ILE A 111 9.61 6.45 -11.13
CA ILE A 111 8.17 6.49 -10.85
C ILE A 111 7.71 5.08 -10.55
N GLU A 112 6.89 4.90 -9.51
CA GLU A 112 6.21 3.65 -9.22
C GLU A 112 4.70 3.89 -9.25
N LEU A 113 3.97 3.09 -10.05
CA LEU A 113 2.52 3.21 -10.25
C LEU A 113 1.87 1.83 -10.29
N GLY A 114 0.61 1.73 -9.84
CA GLY A 114 -0.23 0.56 -10.04
C GLY A 114 -0.83 0.54 -11.44
N ILE A 115 -0.98 -0.65 -12.01
CA ILE A 115 -1.78 -0.90 -13.21
C ILE A 115 -2.80 -1.98 -12.90
N ASP A 116 -4.09 -1.66 -13.06
CA ASP A 116 -5.19 -2.58 -12.84
C ASP A 116 -5.44 -3.36 -14.13
N ILE A 117 -5.53 -4.67 -14.03
CA ILE A 117 -5.77 -5.58 -15.16
C ILE A 117 -6.81 -6.63 -14.80
N ASP A 118 -7.55 -7.09 -15.79
CA ASP A 118 -8.51 -8.19 -15.64
C ASP A 118 -7.79 -9.54 -15.52
N THR A 119 -8.48 -10.52 -14.93
CA THR A 119 -7.97 -11.90 -14.82
C THR A 119 -7.65 -12.53 -16.17
N GLU A 120 -8.42 -12.21 -17.22
CA GLU A 120 -8.19 -12.70 -18.58
C GLU A 120 -6.84 -12.23 -19.15
N ILE A 121 -6.52 -10.94 -18.93
CA ILE A 121 -5.23 -10.36 -19.34
C ILE A 121 -4.10 -10.93 -18.52
N ALA A 122 -4.32 -11.17 -17.21
CA ALA A 122 -3.32 -11.79 -16.36
C ALA A 122 -2.96 -13.20 -16.83
N GLU A 123 -3.95 -13.98 -17.31
CA GLU A 123 -3.72 -15.32 -17.80
C GLU A 123 -3.10 -15.38 -19.19
N LYS A 124 -3.67 -14.65 -20.14
CA LYS A 124 -3.29 -14.72 -21.55
C LYS A 124 -2.10 -13.83 -21.90
N GLY A 125 -1.85 -12.83 -21.05
CA GLY A 125 -0.96 -11.73 -21.38
C GLY A 125 -1.59 -10.79 -22.41
N GLY A 126 -0.91 -9.70 -22.72
CA GLY A 126 -1.41 -8.79 -23.72
C GLY A 126 -0.75 -7.42 -23.69
N LYS A 127 -1.17 -6.55 -24.60
CA LYS A 127 -0.72 -5.17 -24.67
C LYS A 127 -1.83 -4.25 -24.20
N ILE A 128 -1.53 -3.46 -23.17
CA ILE A 128 -2.50 -2.54 -22.56
C ILE A 128 -2.03 -1.11 -22.76
N PRO A 129 -2.88 -0.20 -23.25
CA PRO A 129 -2.60 1.22 -23.26
C PRO A 129 -2.68 1.76 -21.83
N PHE A 130 -1.64 2.46 -21.38
CA PHE A 130 -1.55 3.07 -20.06
C PHE A 130 -1.25 4.56 -20.19
N VAL A 131 -2.05 5.41 -19.55
CA VAL A 131 -1.82 6.86 -19.54
C VAL A 131 -0.83 7.20 -18.43
N LEU A 132 0.34 7.70 -18.85
CA LEU A 132 1.42 8.08 -17.96
C LEU A 132 1.59 9.60 -17.92
N SER A 133 1.38 10.19 -16.74
CA SER A 133 1.68 11.59 -16.45
C SER A 133 3.04 11.72 -15.78
N ARG A 134 4.02 12.32 -16.47
CA ARG A 134 5.40 12.46 -15.97
C ARG A 134 6.05 13.78 -16.32
N LEU A 135 7.11 14.13 -15.62
CA LEU A 135 7.95 15.26 -15.96
C LEU A 135 8.80 14.92 -17.18
N ARG A 136 8.72 15.77 -18.22
CA ARG A 136 9.51 15.67 -19.44
C ARG A 136 10.26 16.98 -19.69
N ARG A 137 11.37 16.91 -20.40
CA ARG A 137 12.11 18.11 -20.82
C ARG A 137 11.19 19.07 -21.57
N CYS A 138 11.36 20.34 -21.27
CA CYS A 138 10.63 21.41 -21.94
C CYS A 138 10.97 21.41 -23.42
N LYS A 139 9.96 21.31 -24.29
CA LYS A 139 10.18 21.31 -25.75
C LYS A 139 10.83 22.59 -26.26
N ARG A 140 10.67 23.73 -25.56
CA ARG A 140 11.20 25.01 -26.01
C ARG A 140 12.66 25.21 -25.66
N CYS A 141 13.06 24.88 -24.42
CA CYS A 141 14.43 25.12 -23.94
C CYS A 141 15.27 23.85 -23.78
N GLU A 142 14.68 22.67 -23.96
CA GLU A 142 15.32 21.35 -23.86
C GLU A 142 16.14 21.14 -22.58
N GLY A 143 15.68 21.75 -21.47
CA GLY A 143 16.36 21.71 -20.17
C GLY A 143 17.37 22.84 -19.96
N ARG A 144 17.78 23.58 -21.00
CA ARG A 144 18.84 24.61 -20.91
C ARG A 144 18.52 25.73 -19.94
N SER A 145 17.26 26.12 -19.77
CA SER A 145 16.88 27.20 -18.85
C SER A 145 17.11 26.87 -17.37
N SER A 146 17.24 25.63 -16.99
CA SER A 146 17.56 25.27 -15.60
C SER A 146 18.95 25.66 -15.13
N ASN A 147 19.92 25.79 -16.07
CA ASN A 147 21.32 26.10 -15.76
C ASN A 147 21.75 27.50 -16.20
N SER A 148 20.97 28.16 -17.06
CA SER A 148 21.40 29.42 -17.67
C SER A 148 20.80 30.66 -17.00
N GLY A 149 19.95 30.50 -15.98
CA GLY A 149 19.21 31.61 -15.38
C GLY A 149 18.22 32.32 -16.30
N LEU A 150 18.13 31.90 -17.57
CA LEU A 150 17.19 32.45 -18.56
C LEU A 150 15.78 31.95 -18.30
N SER A 151 14.84 32.87 -18.11
CA SER A 151 13.45 32.52 -17.91
C SER A 151 12.83 32.02 -19.21
N CYS A 152 12.56 30.72 -19.32
CA CYS A 152 11.76 30.17 -20.40
C CYS A 152 10.25 30.35 -20.08
N PRO A 153 9.45 31.05 -20.90
CA PRO A 153 8.06 31.34 -20.58
C PRO A 153 7.18 30.07 -20.54
N VAL A 154 7.66 28.94 -21.07
CA VAL A 154 6.91 27.67 -21.11
C VAL A 154 7.11 26.83 -19.84
N CYS A 155 8.30 26.83 -19.24
CA CYS A 155 8.63 26.07 -18.04
C CYS A 155 9.01 26.93 -16.83
N ALA A 156 8.96 28.27 -16.96
CA ALA A 156 9.33 29.23 -15.93
C ALA A 156 10.72 28.94 -15.32
N GLY A 157 11.71 28.65 -16.19
CA GLY A 157 13.09 28.35 -15.75
C GLY A 157 13.36 26.92 -15.31
N ARG A 158 12.35 26.09 -15.04
CA ARG A 158 12.52 24.73 -14.49
C ARG A 158 13.15 23.71 -15.45
N GLY A 159 13.17 23.97 -16.75
CA GLY A 159 13.71 23.05 -17.76
C GLY A 159 12.84 21.81 -18.04
N ILE A 160 11.85 21.52 -17.20
CA ILE A 160 10.93 20.37 -17.28
C ILE A 160 9.47 20.82 -17.15
N GLN A 161 8.55 20.00 -17.67
CA GLN A 161 7.10 20.20 -17.57
C GLN A 161 6.41 18.83 -17.41
N ARG A 162 5.28 18.82 -16.72
CA ARG A 162 4.41 17.65 -16.64
C ARG A 162 3.70 17.45 -17.98
N ARG A 163 3.74 16.23 -18.49
CA ARG A 163 3.04 15.83 -19.70
C ARG A 163 2.47 14.43 -19.57
N GLU A 164 1.32 14.27 -20.17
CA GLU A 164 0.68 12.99 -20.34
C GLU A 164 1.06 12.35 -21.67
N SER A 165 1.22 11.06 -21.66
CA SER A 165 1.47 10.25 -22.85
C SER A 165 0.89 8.86 -22.65
N THR A 166 0.27 8.32 -23.69
CA THR A 166 -0.16 6.92 -23.71
C THR A 166 1.03 6.04 -24.03
N VAL A 167 1.28 5.06 -23.18
CA VAL A 167 2.34 4.07 -23.33
C VAL A 167 1.71 2.70 -23.43
N THR A 168 2.11 1.89 -24.40
CA THR A 168 1.66 0.50 -24.48
C THR A 168 2.56 -0.36 -23.62
N VAL A 169 1.96 -1.02 -22.62
CA VAL A 169 2.64 -1.94 -21.70
C VAL A 169 2.36 -3.37 -22.14
N ASN A 170 3.41 -4.18 -22.24
CA ASN A 170 3.28 -5.59 -22.55
C ASN A 170 3.23 -6.39 -21.24
N ILE A 171 2.08 -6.99 -20.94
CA ILE A 171 1.87 -7.82 -19.76
C ILE A 171 2.25 -9.27 -20.14
N PRO A 172 3.16 -9.92 -19.40
CA PRO A 172 3.50 -11.31 -19.67
C PRO A 172 2.32 -12.25 -19.31
N LYS A 173 2.25 -13.38 -20.00
CA LYS A 173 1.27 -14.41 -19.69
C LYS A 173 1.53 -15.00 -18.29
N GLY A 174 0.47 -15.22 -17.53
CA GLY A 174 0.55 -15.79 -16.18
C GLY A 174 1.15 -14.83 -15.16
N VAL A 175 0.96 -13.53 -15.33
CA VAL A 175 1.46 -12.53 -14.37
C VAL A 175 0.73 -12.69 -13.04
N GLU A 176 1.49 -12.57 -11.95
CA GLU A 176 0.97 -12.66 -10.58
C GLU A 176 0.60 -11.29 -10.02
N GLN A 177 -0.25 -11.30 -8.98
CA GLN A 177 -0.58 -10.10 -8.20
C GLN A 177 0.68 -9.48 -7.60
N GLY A 178 0.84 -8.17 -7.75
CA GLY A 178 2.00 -7.45 -7.24
C GLY A 178 3.27 -7.56 -8.10
N HIS A 179 3.20 -8.24 -9.26
CA HIS A 179 4.34 -8.34 -10.17
C HIS A 179 4.83 -6.97 -10.62
N LYS A 180 6.15 -6.76 -10.58
CA LYS A 180 6.78 -5.48 -10.93
C LYS A 180 7.33 -5.49 -12.35
N LEU A 181 6.79 -4.63 -13.21
CA LEU A 181 7.23 -4.43 -14.57
C LEU A 181 8.07 -3.17 -14.66
N ARG A 182 9.37 -3.29 -14.94
CA ARG A 182 10.26 -2.15 -15.07
C ARG A 182 10.40 -1.70 -16.53
N LEU A 183 10.00 -0.46 -16.78
CA LEU A 183 10.14 0.21 -18.06
C LEU A 183 11.27 1.24 -17.97
N ARG A 184 12.43 0.91 -18.55
CA ARG A 184 13.63 1.75 -18.48
C ARG A 184 13.40 3.09 -19.17
N LYS A 185 13.93 4.18 -18.59
CA LYS A 185 13.87 5.55 -19.13
C LYS A 185 12.45 6.12 -19.28
N MET A 186 11.47 5.49 -18.62
CA MET A 186 10.07 5.91 -18.66
C MET A 186 9.62 6.66 -17.38
N GLY A 187 10.52 6.89 -16.43
CA GLY A 187 10.30 7.74 -15.27
C GLY A 187 10.37 9.23 -15.60
N ASN A 188 10.53 10.08 -14.58
CA ASN A 188 10.70 11.52 -14.76
C ASN A 188 12.02 11.83 -15.44
N GLU A 189 12.00 12.80 -16.35
CA GLU A 189 13.23 13.29 -16.98
C GLU A 189 13.92 14.32 -16.10
N HIS A 190 15.24 14.26 -16.03
CA HIS A 190 16.05 15.33 -15.47
C HIS A 190 16.30 16.43 -16.51
N PRO A 191 16.35 17.73 -16.16
CA PRO A 191 16.56 18.80 -17.13
C PRO A 191 17.78 18.58 -18.03
N THR A 192 18.89 18.15 -17.46
CA THR A 192 20.19 17.99 -18.14
C THR A 192 20.76 16.57 -18.08
N GLY A 193 20.13 15.66 -17.32
CA GLY A 193 20.65 14.31 -17.06
C GLY A 193 19.86 13.20 -17.74
N LEU A 194 20.03 11.97 -17.28
CA LEU A 194 19.30 10.81 -17.77
C LEU A 194 17.87 10.77 -17.22
N PRO A 195 16.90 10.19 -17.94
CA PRO A 195 15.57 9.92 -17.41
C PRO A 195 15.62 8.83 -16.35
N GLY A 196 14.70 8.89 -15.40
CA GLY A 196 14.40 7.82 -14.45
C GLY A 196 13.71 6.62 -15.11
N ASP A 197 13.40 5.60 -14.33
CA ASP A 197 12.67 4.42 -14.76
C ASP A 197 11.23 4.47 -14.25
N LEU A 198 10.34 3.74 -14.89
CA LEU A 198 8.97 3.51 -14.43
C LEU A 198 8.84 2.06 -13.98
N THR A 199 8.39 1.85 -12.76
CA THR A 199 8.00 0.55 -12.24
C THR A 199 6.49 0.50 -12.15
N LEU A 200 5.88 -0.44 -12.87
CA LEU A 200 4.45 -0.72 -12.78
C LEU A 200 4.23 -1.92 -11.86
N ILE A 201 3.36 -1.77 -10.88
CA ILE A 201 2.91 -2.85 -10.00
C ILE A 201 1.60 -3.35 -10.55
N VAL A 202 1.57 -4.59 -10.98
CA VAL A 202 0.36 -5.23 -11.50
C VAL A 202 -0.61 -5.48 -10.35
N ARG A 203 -1.85 -5.01 -10.50
CA ARG A 203 -2.98 -5.30 -9.64
C ARG A 203 -4.02 -6.03 -10.47
N ILE A 204 -4.36 -7.23 -10.08
CA ILE A 204 -5.34 -8.05 -10.78
C ILE A 204 -6.68 -7.83 -10.13
N ASP A 205 -7.69 -7.41 -10.91
CA ASP A 205 -9.05 -7.32 -10.42
C ASP A 205 -9.54 -8.73 -10.07
N PRO A 206 -9.91 -8.99 -8.81
CA PRO A 206 -10.39 -10.33 -8.40
C PRO A 206 -11.75 -10.66 -9.00
N GLY A 207 -12.54 -9.68 -9.45
CA GLY A 207 -13.94 -9.81 -9.87
C GLY A 207 -14.89 -9.91 -8.68
N GLU A 208 -16.18 -10.12 -8.97
CA GLU A 208 -17.22 -10.35 -7.97
C GLU A 208 -16.94 -11.64 -7.20
N ASP A 209 -17.40 -11.73 -5.96
CA ASP A 209 -17.24 -12.89 -5.05
C ASP A 209 -15.78 -13.27 -4.72
N ARG A 210 -14.80 -12.41 -5.05
CA ARG A 210 -13.40 -12.69 -4.81
C ARG A 210 -12.70 -11.48 -4.19
N ARG A 211 -11.62 -11.75 -3.45
CA ARG A 211 -10.76 -10.72 -2.87
C ARG A 211 -9.33 -11.18 -2.74
N TRP A 212 -8.41 -10.21 -2.75
CA TRP A 212 -7.01 -10.47 -2.42
C TRP A 212 -6.79 -10.29 -0.92
N GLU A 213 -6.20 -11.29 -0.28
CA GLU A 213 -5.78 -11.24 1.12
C GLU A 213 -4.34 -11.76 1.22
N SER A 214 -3.41 -10.91 1.67
CA SER A 214 -1.98 -11.27 1.77
C SER A 214 -1.41 -11.91 0.50
N ASN A 215 -1.73 -11.36 -0.65
CA ASN A 215 -1.33 -11.85 -1.99
C ASN A 215 -1.92 -13.22 -2.37
N ARG A 216 -3.00 -13.65 -1.70
CA ARG A 216 -3.77 -14.84 -2.03
C ARG A 216 -5.14 -14.46 -2.55
N LEU A 217 -5.57 -15.10 -3.59
CA LEU A 217 -6.94 -14.94 -4.08
C LEU A 217 -7.87 -15.82 -3.24
N ILE A 218 -8.89 -15.21 -2.65
CA ILE A 218 -9.95 -15.90 -1.91
C ILE A 218 -11.24 -15.73 -2.68
N GLN A 219 -11.91 -16.85 -2.95
CA GLN A 219 -13.24 -16.87 -3.53
C GLN A 219 -14.26 -17.28 -2.48
N THR A 220 -15.28 -16.45 -2.27
CA THR A 220 -16.42 -16.77 -1.41
C THR A 220 -17.36 -17.71 -2.15
N VAL A 221 -17.80 -18.75 -1.46
CA VAL A 221 -18.71 -19.75 -2.01
C VAL A 221 -19.92 -19.89 -1.09
N ALA A 222 -21.09 -19.47 -1.57
CA ALA A 222 -22.33 -19.62 -0.85
C ALA A 222 -22.77 -21.09 -0.86
N VAL A 223 -23.01 -21.65 0.33
CA VAL A 223 -23.35 -23.06 0.54
C VAL A 223 -24.65 -23.16 1.33
N PRO A 224 -25.61 -23.97 0.89
CA PRO A 224 -26.84 -24.23 1.66
C PRO A 224 -26.52 -24.81 3.05
N TYR A 225 -27.26 -24.39 4.06
CA TYR A 225 -27.04 -24.83 5.44
C TYR A 225 -27.08 -26.37 5.57
N THR A 226 -28.02 -27.03 4.84
CA THR A 226 -28.11 -28.48 4.80
C THR A 226 -26.85 -29.15 4.25
N THR A 227 -26.22 -28.55 3.24
CA THR A 227 -24.99 -29.07 2.67
C THR A 227 -23.81 -28.88 3.64
N LEU A 228 -23.75 -27.79 4.41
CA LEU A 228 -22.75 -27.61 5.46
C LEU A 228 -22.88 -28.68 6.55
N LEU A 229 -24.08 -29.01 6.96
CA LEU A 229 -24.35 -30.02 8.00
C LEU A 229 -24.14 -31.45 7.55
N LEU A 230 -24.68 -31.81 6.39
CA LEU A 230 -24.75 -33.20 5.93
C LEU A 230 -23.61 -33.56 4.97
N GLY A 231 -22.88 -32.58 4.51
CA GLY A 231 -21.93 -32.74 3.42
C GLY A 231 -22.59 -32.77 2.06
N GLY A 232 -21.81 -32.82 1.01
CA GLY A 232 -22.29 -32.91 -0.36
C GLY A 232 -21.27 -32.44 -1.39
N GLU A 233 -21.71 -32.40 -2.64
CA GLU A 233 -20.95 -31.89 -3.76
C GLU A 233 -21.63 -30.68 -4.38
N MET A 234 -20.85 -29.67 -4.73
CA MET A 234 -21.33 -28.52 -5.48
C MET A 234 -20.43 -28.18 -6.66
N LYS A 235 -20.97 -27.48 -7.64
CA LYS A 235 -20.19 -27.00 -8.79
C LYS A 235 -19.64 -25.62 -8.48
N LEU A 236 -18.33 -25.44 -8.67
CA LEU A 236 -17.64 -24.16 -8.50
C LEU A 236 -17.03 -23.75 -9.84
N THR A 237 -17.17 -22.49 -10.19
CA THR A 237 -16.43 -21.88 -11.30
C THR A 237 -15.17 -21.22 -10.75
N THR A 238 -14.01 -21.70 -11.18
CA THR A 238 -12.70 -21.19 -10.75
C THR A 238 -12.44 -19.79 -11.29
N PRO A 239 -11.44 -19.05 -10.78
CA PRO A 239 -11.05 -17.75 -11.32
C PRO A 239 -10.70 -17.78 -12.82
N THR A 240 -10.24 -18.94 -13.31
CA THR A 240 -9.91 -19.18 -14.72
C THR A 240 -11.10 -19.57 -15.60
N GLY A 241 -12.31 -19.58 -15.04
CA GLY A 241 -13.54 -19.95 -15.76
C GLY A 241 -13.77 -21.46 -15.89
N ARG A 242 -12.92 -22.32 -15.32
CA ARG A 242 -13.12 -23.79 -15.32
C ARG A 242 -14.16 -24.17 -14.28
N LYS A 243 -14.99 -25.15 -14.61
CA LYS A 243 -15.98 -25.72 -13.68
C LYS A 243 -15.36 -26.94 -12.99
N ILE A 244 -15.28 -26.90 -11.69
CA ILE A 244 -14.81 -28.00 -10.84
C ILE A 244 -15.91 -28.48 -9.91
N ARG A 245 -15.80 -29.70 -9.39
CA ARG A 245 -16.63 -30.20 -8.31
C ARG A 245 -15.93 -29.96 -6.99
N LEU A 246 -16.63 -29.32 -6.06
CA LEU A 246 -16.18 -29.06 -4.71
C LEU A 246 -16.94 -30.00 -3.78
N SER A 247 -16.20 -30.88 -3.08
CA SER A 247 -16.76 -31.70 -2.02
C SER A 247 -16.76 -30.91 -0.71
N ILE A 248 -17.93 -30.85 -0.05
CA ILE A 248 -18.11 -30.22 1.25
C ILE A 248 -18.25 -31.35 2.28
N ASP A 249 -17.42 -31.34 3.31
CA ASP A 249 -17.48 -32.35 4.37
C ASP A 249 -18.63 -32.05 5.32
N ALA A 250 -19.25 -33.10 5.86
CA ALA A 250 -20.30 -32.94 6.87
C ALA A 250 -19.74 -32.21 8.11
N GLY A 251 -20.54 -31.26 8.63
CA GLY A 251 -20.12 -30.43 9.77
C GLY A 251 -19.18 -29.28 9.43
N SER A 252 -19.05 -28.92 8.14
CA SER A 252 -18.33 -27.71 7.73
C SER A 252 -19.04 -26.47 8.26
N LEU A 253 -18.24 -25.44 8.60
CA LEU A 253 -18.78 -24.20 9.17
C LEU A 253 -18.61 -23.02 8.20
N PRO A 254 -19.49 -22.01 8.26
CA PRO A 254 -19.25 -20.74 7.58
C PRO A 254 -17.92 -20.12 8.06
N GLY A 255 -17.09 -19.68 7.11
CA GLY A 255 -15.73 -19.20 7.37
C GLY A 255 -14.64 -20.24 7.17
N ASP A 256 -14.99 -21.52 7.01
CA ASP A 256 -14.01 -22.55 6.68
C ASP A 256 -13.32 -22.25 5.35
N ARG A 257 -12.00 -22.39 5.34
CA ARG A 257 -11.18 -22.11 4.15
C ARG A 257 -10.53 -23.38 3.64
N ARG A 258 -10.57 -23.56 2.32
CA ARG A 258 -9.93 -24.69 1.64
C ARG A 258 -9.08 -24.21 0.48
N ARG A 259 -7.90 -24.79 0.32
CA ARG A 259 -6.99 -24.47 -0.77
C ARG A 259 -7.27 -25.35 -1.97
N ILE A 260 -7.45 -24.72 -3.13
CA ILE A 260 -7.57 -25.37 -4.43
C ILE A 260 -6.24 -25.20 -5.18
N PRO A 261 -5.49 -26.27 -5.39
CA PRO A 261 -4.20 -26.21 -6.07
C PRO A 261 -4.36 -26.00 -7.58
N ARG A 262 -3.50 -25.19 -8.19
CA ARG A 262 -3.33 -25.02 -9.64
C ARG A 262 -4.57 -24.55 -10.43
N GLU A 263 -5.62 -24.11 -9.79
CA GLU A 263 -6.86 -23.65 -10.44
C GLU A 263 -7.08 -22.14 -10.31
N GLY A 264 -6.11 -21.41 -9.75
CA GLY A 264 -6.10 -19.94 -9.69
C GLY A 264 -5.43 -19.31 -10.91
N ILE A 265 -5.37 -18.00 -10.91
CA ILE A 265 -4.81 -17.18 -11.99
C ILE A 265 -3.34 -17.56 -12.21
N GLY A 266 -2.97 -17.78 -13.48
CA GLY A 266 -1.60 -18.20 -13.83
C GLY A 266 -1.21 -19.62 -13.33
N GLY A 267 -2.18 -20.44 -12.89
CA GLY A 267 -1.92 -21.75 -12.32
C GLY A 267 -1.50 -21.70 -10.84
N ALA A 268 -1.61 -20.55 -10.20
CA ALA A 268 -1.39 -20.42 -8.76
C ALA A 268 -2.50 -21.11 -7.96
N PRO A 269 -2.27 -21.50 -6.71
CA PRO A 269 -3.34 -21.95 -5.83
C PRO A 269 -4.22 -20.76 -5.44
N PHE A 270 -5.52 -21.00 -5.23
CA PHE A 270 -6.42 -20.04 -4.60
C PHE A 270 -7.14 -20.68 -3.43
N ASP A 271 -7.64 -19.87 -2.52
CA ASP A 271 -8.38 -20.33 -1.36
C ASP A 271 -9.87 -20.07 -1.60
N ILE A 272 -10.74 -20.99 -1.20
CA ILE A 272 -12.19 -20.78 -1.11
C ILE A 272 -12.54 -20.54 0.34
N GLU A 273 -13.56 -19.72 0.57
CA GLU A 273 -14.15 -19.48 1.89
C GLU A 273 -15.64 -19.78 1.81
N LEU A 274 -16.09 -20.73 2.64
CA LEU A 274 -17.49 -21.11 2.68
C LEU A 274 -18.30 -20.03 3.41
N ILE A 275 -19.36 -19.57 2.79
CA ILE A 275 -20.34 -18.68 3.45
C ILE A 275 -21.70 -19.33 3.42
N LEU A 276 -22.56 -18.94 4.35
CA LEU A 276 -23.93 -19.40 4.34
C LEU A 276 -24.70 -18.79 3.16
N GLU A 277 -25.37 -19.62 2.37
CA GLU A 277 -26.30 -19.15 1.35
C GLU A 277 -27.54 -18.56 2.04
N GLU A 278 -27.93 -17.35 1.63
CA GLU A 278 -29.17 -16.75 2.11
C GLU A 278 -30.35 -17.62 1.66
N PRO A 279 -31.14 -18.15 2.60
CA PRO A 279 -32.29 -18.94 2.22
C PRO A 279 -33.33 -18.06 1.50
N GLY A 280 -33.82 -18.53 0.37
CA GLY A 280 -34.96 -17.93 -0.28
C GLY A 280 -36.24 -18.00 0.61
N PRO A 281 -37.39 -17.56 0.08
CA PRO A 281 -38.65 -17.70 0.81
C PRO A 281 -38.91 -19.16 1.15
N LEU A 282 -39.12 -19.43 2.44
CA LEU A 282 -39.40 -20.78 2.95
C LEU A 282 -40.83 -21.17 2.60
N SER A 283 -41.03 -22.40 2.09
CA SER A 283 -42.34 -22.98 2.00
C SER A 283 -42.85 -23.42 3.39
N ASP A 284 -44.14 -23.60 3.54
CA ASP A 284 -44.74 -24.06 4.80
C ASP A 284 -44.14 -25.40 5.27
N GLU A 285 -43.91 -26.32 4.34
CA GLU A 285 -43.25 -27.61 4.61
C GLU A 285 -41.83 -27.45 5.11
N MET A 286 -41.03 -26.52 4.51
CA MET A 286 -39.68 -26.23 4.96
C MET A 286 -39.70 -25.61 6.35
N TYR A 287 -40.62 -24.71 6.61
CA TYR A 287 -40.79 -24.09 7.92
C TYR A 287 -41.09 -25.11 9.02
N GLU A 288 -42.04 -26.04 8.76
CA GLU A 288 -42.37 -27.14 9.69
C GLU A 288 -41.15 -28.05 9.93
N ALA A 289 -40.41 -28.40 8.89
CA ALA A 289 -39.20 -29.22 9.02
C ALA A 289 -38.13 -28.53 9.88
N LEU A 290 -37.90 -27.22 9.67
CA LEU A 290 -36.98 -26.44 10.49
C LEU A 290 -37.44 -26.33 11.95
N GLN A 291 -38.75 -26.20 12.21
CA GLN A 291 -39.27 -26.22 13.58
C GLN A 291 -38.98 -27.57 14.28
N ARG A 292 -39.20 -28.69 13.60
CA ARG A 292 -38.85 -30.00 14.14
C ARG A 292 -37.36 -30.14 14.46
N LEU A 293 -36.48 -29.66 13.58
CA LEU A 293 -35.03 -29.67 13.83
C LEU A 293 -34.65 -28.82 15.05
N ARG A 294 -35.23 -27.64 15.17
CA ARG A 294 -35.04 -26.77 16.35
C ARG A 294 -35.51 -27.46 17.64
N ASP A 295 -36.64 -28.14 17.62
CA ASP A 295 -37.22 -28.86 18.77
C ASP A 295 -36.34 -30.08 19.16
N MET A 296 -35.57 -30.62 18.20
CA MET A 296 -34.58 -31.68 18.44
C MET A 296 -33.22 -31.15 18.93
N GLY A 297 -33.03 -29.82 19.02
CA GLY A 297 -31.82 -29.19 19.55
C GLY A 297 -30.78 -28.80 18.51
N LEU A 298 -31.18 -28.66 17.28
CA LEU A 298 -30.31 -28.22 16.17
C LEU A 298 -30.47 -26.72 15.93
#